data_bdaf129d28d867dd194346376580de4b
#
_entry.id   bdaf129d28d867dd194346376580de4b
#
_cell.length_a   1.000
_cell.length_b   1.000
_cell.length_c   1.000
_cell.angle_alpha   90.00
_cell.angle_beta   90.00
_cell.angle_gamma   90.00
#
_symmetry.space_group_name_H-M   'P 1'
#
loop_
_entity.id
_entity.type
_entity.pdbx_description
1 polymer ?
#
loop_
_entity_poly.entity_id
_entity_poly.type
_entity_poly.pdbx_seq_one_letter_code
_entity_poly.pdbx_strand_id
1 'polypeptide(L)'
;MNEAHLAWHETLELHELVAFQSVGLVKLKQTYPHITNNDLKTLYNEAIATVEENLQELIEFFPNAPRGEKSPSLAAEVMTGFYAGDLLGFAKTSVRNYAIAITETATPMVREVLQNQLNNAIELHAKTFHFMYERSDYPAYNLERLLQTDLENAYYALSM
;
A
#
# COMPACT_ATOMS: atom_id res chain seq x y z
N MET A 1 -29.84 6.98 -1.40
CA MET A 1 -29.40 6.48 -2.72
C MET A 1 -29.12 5.00 -2.54
N ASN A 2 -29.77 4.13 -3.27
CA ASN A 2 -29.62 2.69 -3.17
C ASN A 2 -28.89 2.24 -4.46
N GLU A 3 -27.60 2.57 -4.54
CA GLU A 3 -26.77 2.20 -5.68
C GLU A 3 -26.38 0.71 -5.56
N ALA A 4 -26.30 0.03 -6.70
CA ALA A 4 -26.04 -1.41 -6.75
C ALA A 4 -24.59 -1.79 -6.39
N HIS A 5 -23.68 -0.81 -6.36
CA HIS A 5 -22.24 -0.99 -6.07
C HIS A 5 -21.63 0.33 -5.58
N LEU A 6 -20.40 0.23 -5.03
CA LEU A 6 -19.59 1.39 -4.65
C LEU A 6 -19.27 2.29 -5.86
N ALA A 7 -19.14 3.60 -5.63
CA ALA A 7 -18.63 4.50 -6.64
C ALA A 7 -17.18 4.17 -7.02
N TRP A 8 -16.76 4.56 -8.24
CA TRP A 8 -15.41 4.27 -8.74
C TRP A 8 -14.31 4.84 -7.83
N HIS A 9 -14.46 6.08 -7.36
CA HIS A 9 -13.49 6.71 -6.46
C HIS A 9 -13.43 6.01 -5.10
N GLU A 10 -14.58 5.62 -4.53
CA GLU A 10 -14.63 4.84 -3.28
C GLU A 10 -13.93 3.50 -3.44
N THR A 11 -14.12 2.81 -4.56
CA THR A 11 -13.46 1.53 -4.86
C THR A 11 -11.95 1.68 -4.96
N LEU A 12 -11.46 2.73 -5.64
CA LEU A 12 -10.02 2.97 -5.80
C LEU A 12 -9.37 3.42 -4.49
N GLU A 13 -10.01 4.26 -3.69
CA GLU A 13 -9.50 4.63 -2.36
C GLU A 13 -9.52 3.44 -1.40
N LEU A 14 -10.55 2.59 -1.48
CA LEU A 14 -10.60 1.34 -0.71
C LEU A 14 -9.42 0.41 -1.05
N HIS A 15 -9.11 0.22 -2.35
CA HIS A 15 -7.93 -0.50 -2.81
C HIS A 15 -6.65 0.07 -2.19
N GLU A 16 -6.42 1.38 -2.31
CA GLU A 16 -5.22 2.05 -1.79
C GLU A 16 -5.08 1.86 -0.26
N LEU A 17 -6.18 1.97 0.48
CA LEU A 17 -6.19 1.81 1.95
C LEU A 17 -5.91 0.36 2.35
N VAL A 18 -6.54 -0.62 1.71
CA VAL A 18 -6.31 -2.04 2.02
C VAL A 18 -4.89 -2.45 1.68
N ALA A 19 -4.36 -2.06 0.52
CA ALA A 19 -2.98 -2.33 0.15
C ALA A 19 -1.99 -1.71 1.16
N PHE A 20 -2.18 -0.44 1.54
CA PHE A 20 -1.36 0.26 2.53
C PHE A 20 -1.40 -0.41 3.91
N GLN A 21 -2.58 -0.73 4.42
CA GLN A 21 -2.73 -1.33 5.75
C GLN A 21 -2.24 -2.77 5.79
N SER A 22 -2.39 -3.55 4.71
CA SER A 22 -1.86 -4.92 4.62
C SER A 22 -0.33 -4.92 4.72
N VAL A 23 0.36 -4.06 3.96
CA VAL A 23 1.82 -3.89 4.04
C VAL A 23 2.22 -3.40 5.43
N GLY A 24 1.51 -2.42 5.98
CA GLY A 24 1.74 -1.88 7.32
C GLY A 24 1.64 -2.95 8.41
N LEU A 25 0.60 -3.78 8.36
CA LEU A 25 0.35 -4.85 9.33
C LEU A 25 1.46 -5.91 9.30
N VAL A 26 1.88 -6.34 8.10
CA VAL A 26 3.01 -7.27 7.95
C VAL A 26 4.28 -6.71 8.59
N LYS A 27 4.61 -5.43 8.35
CA LYS A 27 5.77 -4.76 8.95
C LYS A 27 5.66 -4.70 10.48
N LEU A 28 4.51 -4.32 11.01
CA LEU A 28 4.29 -4.25 12.46
C LEU A 28 4.51 -5.62 13.10
N LYS A 29 3.90 -6.68 12.57
CA LYS A 29 4.03 -8.05 13.07
C LYS A 29 5.46 -8.58 12.96
N GLN A 30 6.15 -8.32 11.86
CA GLN A 30 7.56 -8.73 11.69
C GLN A 30 8.51 -7.97 12.62
N THR A 31 8.23 -6.70 12.91
CA THR A 31 9.08 -5.87 13.79
C THR A 31 8.85 -6.18 15.27
N TYR A 32 7.63 -6.52 15.65
CA TYR A 32 7.21 -6.72 17.03
C TYR A 32 8.11 -7.63 17.87
N PRO A 33 8.58 -8.81 17.38
CA PRO A 33 9.46 -9.69 18.13
C PRO A 33 10.82 -9.08 18.48
N HIS A 34 11.25 -8.05 17.75
CA HIS A 34 12.54 -7.39 17.92
C HIS A 34 12.50 -6.21 18.90
N ILE A 35 11.31 -5.83 19.39
CA ILE A 35 11.15 -4.70 20.30
C ILE A 35 11.42 -5.15 21.73
N THR A 36 12.41 -4.52 22.35
CA THR A 36 12.84 -4.80 23.74
C THR A 36 12.31 -3.80 24.77
N ASN A 37 11.96 -2.57 24.36
CA ASN A 37 11.39 -1.57 25.24
C ASN A 37 9.90 -1.89 25.47
N ASN A 38 9.48 -2.04 26.73
CA ASN A 38 8.14 -2.49 27.11
C ASN A 38 7.04 -1.48 26.72
N ASP A 39 7.30 -0.18 26.86
CA ASP A 39 6.31 0.85 26.51
C ASP A 39 6.08 0.89 25.01
N LEU A 40 7.17 0.80 24.20
CA LEU A 40 7.10 0.69 22.75
C LEU A 40 6.39 -0.60 22.32
N LYS A 41 6.65 -1.72 23.01
CA LYS A 41 5.99 -2.99 22.75
C LYS A 41 4.48 -2.93 22.96
N THR A 42 4.04 -2.21 23.99
CA THR A 42 2.61 -1.93 24.23
C THR A 42 2.00 -1.14 23.09
N LEU A 43 2.66 -0.06 22.62
CA LEU A 43 2.21 0.73 21.47
C LEU A 43 2.12 -0.09 20.18
N TYR A 44 3.05 -1.01 19.97
CA TYR A 44 2.99 -1.91 18.81
C TYR A 44 1.83 -2.90 18.88
N ASN A 45 1.51 -3.43 20.06
CA ASN A 45 0.33 -4.27 20.27
C ASN A 45 -0.96 -3.50 19.95
N GLU A 46 -1.08 -2.27 20.45
CA GLU A 46 -2.23 -1.41 20.16
C GLU A 46 -2.33 -1.10 18.66
N ALA A 47 -1.20 -0.77 18.01
CA ALA A 47 -1.17 -0.50 16.58
C ALA A 47 -1.56 -1.73 15.75
N ILE A 48 -1.05 -2.92 16.09
CA ILE A 48 -1.40 -4.17 15.41
C ILE A 48 -2.90 -4.43 15.55
N ALA A 49 -3.45 -4.37 16.76
CA ALA A 49 -4.88 -4.61 17.00
C ALA A 49 -5.76 -3.61 16.22
N THR A 50 -5.40 -2.32 16.24
CA THR A 50 -6.13 -1.29 15.51
C THR A 50 -6.11 -1.51 14.01
N VAL A 51 -4.94 -1.86 13.44
CA VAL A 51 -4.82 -2.09 11.99
C VAL A 51 -5.51 -3.38 11.57
N GLU A 52 -5.51 -4.42 12.40
CA GLU A 52 -6.29 -5.65 12.17
C GLU A 52 -7.79 -5.35 12.10
N GLU A 53 -8.33 -4.60 13.06
CA GLU A 53 -9.73 -4.20 13.08
C GLU A 53 -10.10 -3.37 11.84
N ASN A 54 -9.31 -2.31 11.55
CA ASN A 54 -9.53 -1.47 10.37
C ASN A 54 -9.51 -2.28 9.08
N LEU A 55 -8.56 -3.20 8.94
CA LEU A 55 -8.42 -4.00 7.73
C LEU A 55 -9.60 -4.96 7.56
N GLN A 56 -10.07 -5.58 8.65
CA GLN A 56 -11.27 -6.42 8.64
C GLN A 56 -12.51 -5.64 8.19
N GLU A 57 -12.71 -4.43 8.73
CA GLU A 57 -13.84 -3.57 8.34
C GLU A 57 -13.76 -3.16 6.86
N LEU A 58 -12.57 -2.80 6.35
CA LEU A 58 -12.42 -2.36 4.96
C LEU A 58 -12.70 -3.49 3.96
N ILE A 59 -12.25 -4.72 4.22
CA ILE A 59 -12.48 -5.83 3.27
C ILE A 59 -13.96 -6.25 3.18
N GLU A 60 -14.79 -5.92 4.15
CA GLU A 60 -16.24 -6.17 4.10
C GLU A 60 -16.95 -5.39 2.97
N PHE A 61 -16.36 -4.30 2.50
CA PHE A 61 -16.91 -3.51 1.39
C PHE A 61 -16.56 -4.06 -0.01
N PHE A 62 -15.57 -4.94 -0.14
CA PHE A 62 -15.11 -5.47 -1.44
C PHE A 62 -16.20 -6.21 -2.23
N PRO A 63 -17.15 -6.95 -1.61
CA PRO A 63 -18.28 -7.54 -2.35
C PRO A 63 -19.15 -6.53 -3.09
N ASN A 64 -19.15 -5.26 -2.63
CA ASN A 64 -19.92 -4.16 -3.21
C ASN A 64 -19.13 -3.34 -4.25
N ALA A 65 -17.86 -3.68 -4.52
CA ALA A 65 -17.07 -3.03 -5.56
C ALA A 65 -17.57 -3.43 -6.96
N PRO A 66 -17.44 -2.54 -7.97
CA PRO A 66 -17.72 -2.90 -9.36
C PRO A 66 -16.82 -4.06 -9.78
N ARG A 67 -17.39 -5.10 -10.38
CA ARG A 67 -16.65 -6.31 -10.79
C ARG A 67 -16.43 -6.33 -12.29
N GLY A 68 -15.22 -6.72 -12.72
CA GLY A 68 -14.86 -7.04 -14.09
C GLY A 68 -14.92 -8.55 -14.37
N GLU A 69 -14.33 -8.98 -15.48
CA GLU A 69 -14.21 -10.42 -15.80
C GLU A 69 -13.18 -11.09 -14.87
N LYS A 70 -13.53 -12.29 -14.37
CA LYS A 70 -12.65 -13.08 -13.51
C LYS A 70 -11.39 -13.51 -14.27
N SER A 71 -10.21 -13.20 -13.72
CA SER A 71 -8.92 -13.69 -14.20
C SER A 71 -8.35 -14.79 -13.31
N PRO A 72 -7.63 -15.78 -13.87
CA PRO A 72 -6.96 -16.80 -13.06
C PRO A 72 -5.92 -16.17 -12.11
N SER A 73 -5.89 -16.66 -10.87
CA SER A 73 -4.86 -16.29 -9.90
C SER A 73 -3.51 -16.90 -10.33
N LEU A 74 -2.48 -16.07 -10.48
CA LEU A 74 -1.10 -16.53 -10.54
C LEU A 74 -0.55 -16.45 -9.12
N ALA A 75 -0.07 -17.56 -8.57
CA ALA A 75 0.56 -17.59 -7.26
C ALA A 75 1.88 -16.79 -7.32
N ALA A 76 1.86 -15.57 -6.87
CA ALA A 76 3.06 -14.76 -6.65
C ALA A 76 3.74 -15.23 -5.34
N GLU A 77 5.05 -14.99 -5.26
CA GLU A 77 5.80 -15.18 -4.01
C GLU A 77 5.37 -14.06 -3.04
N VAL A 78 4.44 -14.39 -2.13
CA VAL A 78 3.70 -13.42 -1.31
C VAL A 78 4.62 -12.41 -0.61
N MET A 79 5.71 -12.87 0.02
CA MET A 79 6.62 -11.97 0.74
C MET A 79 7.36 -10.99 -0.18
N THR A 80 7.74 -11.41 -1.39
CA THR A 80 8.35 -10.51 -2.37
C THR A 80 7.37 -9.40 -2.77
N GLY A 81 6.09 -9.73 -2.94
CA GLY A 81 5.02 -8.75 -3.19
C GLY A 81 4.89 -7.72 -2.06
N PHE A 82 4.92 -8.15 -0.79
CA PHE A 82 4.89 -7.23 0.35
C PHE A 82 6.11 -6.31 0.43
N TYR A 83 7.32 -6.83 0.21
CA TYR A 83 8.53 -5.99 0.19
C TYR A 83 8.52 -4.98 -0.97
N ALA A 84 8.06 -5.39 -2.14
CA ALA A 84 7.90 -4.50 -3.27
C ALA A 84 6.81 -3.44 -3.02
N GLY A 85 5.69 -3.83 -2.40
CA GLY A 85 4.63 -2.91 -1.99
C GLY A 85 5.10 -1.87 -0.97
N ASP A 86 5.91 -2.29 0.01
CA ASP A 86 6.54 -1.37 0.98
C ASP A 86 7.47 -0.37 0.28
N LEU A 87 8.31 -0.85 -0.64
CA LEU A 87 9.20 0.01 -1.41
C LEU A 87 8.42 0.98 -2.32
N LEU A 88 7.32 0.52 -2.94
CA LEU A 88 6.44 1.38 -3.75
C LEU A 88 5.81 2.48 -2.88
N GLY A 89 5.31 2.13 -1.70
CA GLY A 89 4.75 3.07 -0.73
C GLY A 89 5.76 4.11 -0.25
N PHE A 90 7.00 3.68 0.02
CA PHE A 90 8.12 4.58 0.35
C PHE A 90 8.41 5.56 -0.79
N ALA A 91 8.53 5.07 -2.03
CA ALA A 91 8.80 5.91 -3.20
C ALA A 91 7.65 6.92 -3.45
N LYS A 92 6.38 6.48 -3.36
CA LYS A 92 5.17 7.32 -3.47
C LYS A 92 5.18 8.45 -2.41
N THR A 93 5.50 8.11 -1.17
CA THR A 93 5.60 9.07 -0.07
C THR A 93 6.74 10.05 -0.29
N SER A 94 7.90 9.58 -0.76
CA SER A 94 9.05 10.43 -1.08
C SER A 94 8.72 11.47 -2.14
N VAL A 95 8.06 11.08 -3.24
CA VAL A 95 7.62 12.02 -4.29
C VAL A 95 6.72 13.11 -3.70
N ARG A 96 5.73 12.73 -2.88
CA ARG A 96 4.81 13.69 -2.23
C ARG A 96 5.56 14.64 -1.29
N ASN A 97 6.47 14.12 -0.47
CA ASN A 97 7.22 14.92 0.49
C ASN A 97 8.18 15.90 -0.19
N TYR A 98 8.92 15.48 -1.23
CA TYR A 98 9.77 16.37 -2.01
C TYR A 98 8.96 17.45 -2.73
N ALA A 99 7.82 17.12 -3.31
CA ALA A 99 6.94 18.09 -3.96
C ALA A 99 6.46 19.17 -2.98
N ILE A 100 6.08 18.81 -1.75
CA ILE A 100 5.71 19.74 -0.69
C ILE A 100 6.93 20.58 -0.29
N ALA A 101 8.07 19.96 0.03
CA ALA A 101 9.28 20.65 0.48
C ALA A 101 9.79 21.69 -0.52
N ILE A 102 9.69 21.41 -1.81
CA ILE A 102 10.08 22.35 -2.89
C ILE A 102 9.24 23.62 -2.84
N THR A 103 7.93 23.53 -2.55
CA THR A 103 7.04 24.69 -2.47
C THR A 103 7.37 25.62 -1.29
N GLU A 104 7.93 25.05 -0.21
CA GLU A 104 8.34 25.79 1.00
C GLU A 104 9.80 26.29 0.93
N THR A 105 10.56 25.93 -0.12
CA THR A 105 11.99 26.23 -0.20
C THR A 105 12.26 27.57 -0.87
N ALA A 106 12.78 28.54 -0.10
CA ALA A 106 13.19 29.84 -0.61
C ALA A 106 14.62 29.84 -1.20
N THR A 107 15.54 29.02 -0.67
CA THR A 107 16.95 28.98 -1.04
C THR A 107 17.17 28.26 -2.37
N PRO A 108 17.70 28.92 -3.44
CA PRO A 108 17.84 28.31 -4.76
C PRO A 108 18.67 27.02 -4.77
N MET A 109 19.82 26.99 -4.08
CA MET A 109 20.67 25.79 -4.02
C MET A 109 19.95 24.58 -3.38
N VAL A 110 19.16 24.80 -2.32
CA VAL A 110 18.38 23.75 -1.68
C VAL A 110 17.28 23.26 -2.62
N ARG A 111 16.61 24.17 -3.32
CA ARG A 111 15.58 23.83 -4.30
C ARG A 111 16.13 22.93 -5.43
N GLU A 112 17.32 23.24 -5.95
CA GLU A 112 17.97 22.42 -6.98
C GLU A 112 18.25 21.00 -6.47
N VAL A 113 18.77 20.85 -5.25
CA VAL A 113 19.01 19.53 -4.64
C VAL A 113 17.69 18.76 -4.48
N LEU A 114 16.65 19.41 -3.94
CA LEU A 114 15.35 18.78 -3.76
C LEU A 114 14.71 18.36 -5.09
N GLN A 115 14.87 19.15 -6.15
CA GLN A 115 14.39 18.82 -7.48
C GLN A 115 15.09 17.57 -8.03
N ASN A 116 16.40 17.45 -7.87
CA ASN A 116 17.15 16.26 -8.28
C ASN A 116 16.70 15.02 -7.48
N GLN A 117 16.49 15.16 -6.17
CA GLN A 117 16.02 14.08 -5.32
C GLN A 117 14.56 13.68 -5.63
N LEU A 118 13.70 14.64 -5.98
CA LEU A 118 12.35 14.36 -6.47
C LEU A 118 12.39 13.50 -7.74
N ASN A 119 13.24 13.85 -8.71
CA ASN A 119 13.39 13.06 -9.93
C ASN A 119 13.86 11.63 -9.63
N ASN A 120 14.80 11.46 -8.71
CA ASN A 120 15.24 10.12 -8.27
C ASN A 120 14.10 9.32 -7.62
N ALA A 121 13.26 9.98 -6.82
CA ALA A 121 12.10 9.33 -6.20
C ALA A 121 11.04 8.92 -7.23
N ILE A 122 10.80 9.74 -8.26
CA ILE A 122 9.91 9.42 -9.39
C ILE A 122 10.43 8.19 -10.16
N GLU A 123 11.74 8.13 -10.44
CA GLU A 123 12.34 6.99 -11.12
C GLU A 123 12.26 5.71 -10.28
N LEU A 124 12.52 5.81 -8.97
CA LEU A 124 12.38 4.66 -8.06
C LEU A 124 10.95 4.13 -8.07
N HIS A 125 9.95 5.02 -7.98
CA HIS A 125 8.54 4.66 -8.03
C HIS A 125 8.21 3.91 -9.35
N ALA A 126 8.64 4.44 -10.49
CA ALA A 126 8.37 3.84 -11.78
C ALA A 126 9.01 2.44 -11.91
N LYS A 127 10.26 2.28 -11.49
CA LYS A 127 10.97 0.98 -11.52
C LYS A 127 10.28 -0.05 -10.61
N THR A 128 9.89 0.35 -9.41
CA THR A 128 9.20 -0.54 -8.46
C THR A 128 7.81 -0.94 -8.99
N PHE A 129 7.06 0.00 -9.55
CA PHE A 129 5.77 -0.27 -10.19
C PHE A 129 5.91 -1.29 -11.33
N HIS A 130 6.88 -1.11 -12.24
CA HIS A 130 7.11 -2.06 -13.33
C HIS A 130 7.46 -3.45 -12.83
N PHE A 131 8.34 -3.55 -11.82
CA PHE A 131 8.67 -4.81 -11.19
C PHE A 131 7.43 -5.54 -10.66
N MET A 132 6.56 -4.83 -9.94
CA MET A 132 5.32 -5.40 -9.40
C MET A 132 4.32 -5.77 -10.50
N TYR A 133 4.20 -4.92 -11.53
CA TYR A 133 3.30 -5.15 -12.65
C TYR A 133 3.67 -6.41 -13.44
N GLU A 134 4.96 -6.59 -13.79
CA GLU A 134 5.46 -7.77 -14.51
C GLU A 134 5.25 -9.07 -13.74
N ARG A 135 5.25 -9.02 -12.42
CA ARG A 135 5.02 -10.15 -11.51
C ARG A 135 3.53 -10.41 -11.22
N SER A 136 2.64 -9.56 -11.70
CA SER A 136 1.21 -9.56 -11.34
C SER A 136 0.92 -9.27 -9.86
N ASP A 137 1.89 -8.72 -9.13
CA ASP A 137 1.71 -8.23 -7.75
C ASP A 137 0.88 -6.93 -7.72
N TYR A 138 0.86 -6.19 -8.84
CA TYR A 138 0.06 -4.97 -9.02
C TYR A 138 -0.57 -4.92 -10.43
N PRO A 139 -1.68 -5.63 -10.67
CA PRO A 139 -2.32 -5.75 -11.99
C PRO A 139 -3.18 -4.51 -12.34
N ALA A 140 -2.55 -3.35 -12.49
CA ALA A 140 -3.16 -2.01 -12.58
C ALA A 140 -4.23 -1.84 -13.68
N TYR A 141 -4.22 -2.68 -14.72
CA TYR A 141 -5.19 -2.61 -15.83
C TYR A 141 -6.34 -3.61 -15.71
N ASN A 142 -6.39 -4.39 -14.62
CA ASN A 142 -7.44 -5.36 -14.36
C ASN A 142 -8.00 -5.14 -12.95
N LEU A 143 -9.11 -4.40 -12.86
CA LEU A 143 -9.71 -4.03 -11.58
C LEU A 143 -10.12 -5.25 -10.74
N GLU A 144 -10.73 -6.27 -11.35
CA GLU A 144 -11.14 -7.46 -10.61
C GLU A 144 -9.93 -8.18 -9.99
N ARG A 145 -8.85 -8.32 -10.78
CA ARG A 145 -7.62 -8.94 -10.29
C ARG A 145 -6.92 -8.08 -9.23
N LEU A 146 -6.96 -6.75 -9.38
CA LEU A 146 -6.41 -5.81 -8.41
C LEU A 146 -7.10 -5.98 -7.05
N LEU A 147 -8.43 -5.96 -7.02
CA LEU A 147 -9.21 -6.14 -5.79
C LEU A 147 -9.06 -7.54 -5.18
N GLN A 148 -8.92 -8.56 -6.03
CA GLN A 148 -8.63 -9.91 -5.55
C GLN A 148 -7.26 -10.00 -4.89
N THR A 149 -6.23 -9.38 -5.47
CA THR A 149 -4.87 -9.30 -4.89
C THR A 149 -4.89 -8.59 -3.54
N ASP A 150 -5.69 -7.53 -3.40
CA ASP A 150 -5.87 -6.84 -2.11
C ASP A 150 -6.45 -7.76 -1.03
N LEU A 151 -7.49 -8.51 -1.37
CA LEU A 151 -8.09 -9.48 -0.43
C LEU A 151 -7.10 -10.58 -0.04
N GLU A 152 -6.37 -11.15 -1.00
CA GLU A 152 -5.34 -12.16 -0.75
C GLU A 152 -4.26 -11.63 0.20
N ASN A 153 -3.79 -10.40 -0.03
CA ASN A 153 -2.80 -9.73 0.82
C ASN A 153 -3.34 -9.41 2.22
N ALA A 154 -4.58 -8.92 2.30
CA ALA A 154 -5.24 -8.62 3.58
C ALA A 154 -5.41 -9.88 4.44
N TYR A 155 -5.93 -10.96 3.87
CA TYR A 155 -6.06 -12.24 4.59
C TYR A 155 -4.71 -12.80 5.02
N TYR A 156 -3.67 -12.69 4.19
CA TYR A 156 -2.34 -13.10 4.59
C TYR A 156 -1.84 -12.28 5.81
N ALA A 157 -1.94 -10.95 5.75
CA ALA A 157 -1.50 -10.07 6.85
C ALA A 157 -2.26 -10.34 8.16
N LEU A 158 -3.57 -10.60 8.08
CA LEU A 158 -4.40 -10.95 9.25
C LEU A 158 -4.03 -12.31 9.83
N SER A 159 -3.59 -13.27 9.01
CA SER A 159 -3.26 -14.64 9.43
C SER A 159 -1.90 -14.79 10.11
N MET A 160 -1.01 -13.81 10.03
CA MET A 160 0.30 -13.78 10.70
C MET A 160 0.13 -13.60 12.21
#